data_e8194b853cb500a700e40b276a66cd30
#
_entry.id   e8194b853cb500a700e40b276a66cd30
#
_cell.length_a   1.000
_cell.length_b   1.000
_cell.length_c   1.000
_cell.angle_alpha   90.00
_cell.angle_beta   90.00
_cell.angle_gamma   90.00
#
_symmetry.space_group_name_H-M   'P 1'
#
loop_
_entity.id
_entity.type
_entity.pdbx_description
1 polymer ?
#
loop_
_entity_poly.entity_id
_entity_poly.type
_entity_poly.pdbx_seq_one_letter_code
_entity_poly.pdbx_strand_id
1 'polypeptide(L)'
;MSMLYRALLSLSAVLVLSNHALADNWPQWRGPRANSVAGAGDFPTSWSGDENLSWKIKLPGKGSSTPVIWEDNIFVTYNVGPGANTVACLDRQGKEKWKVELGTAVPGKYGIASGANPSPVTDGTYVYVFFKSGDLACLDFDGTIVWHQNVQQLFGKDTSDTIWWDLGTSPVLTRRSVVLAYQRSAAKKEGAEKPPTYSDNSFVVAFDRESGDVNWKQDRNLKAPRESAQSYTTRLVIGHCKSRIQAIVVLGADHVTAHDESDGKELWRFGTLNPNHEEYWRSIASATFNKDYIFAPYARGGSLTAIKHGSSGDVTGSRLHWVIENVSSDCATPIASGGKVYSGTDRGMLTSIDIATGEIDWQIELEKSGKRYKSSPILAGDRIYWAREDGAIFVVQVGTEPKIVSKNEMGEAMVATPVLVDGQLFLRTLGHLYCIGK
;
A
#
# COMPACT_ATOMS: atom_id res chain seq x y z
N MET A 1 0.49 -21.47 83.16
CA MET A 1 -0.34 -20.82 82.15
C MET A 1 0.61 -20.16 81.17
N SER A 2 0.85 -20.75 80.01
CA SER A 2 1.74 -20.25 78.98
C SER A 2 0.92 -19.99 77.73
N MET A 3 0.84 -18.75 77.30
CA MET A 3 0.25 -18.33 76.02
C MET A 3 1.27 -18.42 74.92
N LEU A 4 1.04 -19.30 73.95
CA LEU A 4 1.78 -19.38 72.71
C LEU A 4 1.21 -18.35 71.72
N TYR A 5 2.03 -17.33 71.33
CA TYR A 5 1.76 -16.47 70.19
C TYR A 5 2.21 -17.15 68.90
N ARG A 6 1.26 -17.46 68.04
CA ARG A 6 1.56 -17.86 66.64
C ARG A 6 1.66 -16.60 65.80
N ALA A 7 2.82 -16.26 65.29
CA ALA A 7 3.03 -15.26 64.27
C ALA A 7 2.72 -15.86 62.89
N LEU A 8 1.68 -15.35 62.24
CA LEU A 8 1.37 -15.62 60.82
C LEU A 8 2.17 -14.65 59.98
N LEU A 9 3.20 -15.15 59.30
CA LEU A 9 3.87 -14.42 58.22
C LEU A 9 3.02 -14.56 56.93
N SER A 10 2.34 -13.49 56.56
CA SER A 10 1.67 -13.36 55.27
C SER A 10 2.72 -12.99 54.19
N LEU A 11 3.08 -13.96 53.37
CA LEU A 11 3.92 -13.77 52.18
C LEU A 11 3.04 -13.14 51.07
N SER A 12 3.10 -11.83 50.92
CA SER A 12 2.46 -11.14 49.79
C SER A 12 3.32 -11.35 48.54
N ALA A 13 2.90 -12.26 47.67
CA ALA A 13 3.48 -12.42 46.35
C ALA A 13 3.00 -11.21 45.50
N VAL A 14 3.92 -10.27 45.22
CA VAL A 14 3.69 -9.21 44.23
C VAL A 14 3.80 -9.85 42.85
N LEU A 15 2.63 -10.12 42.22
CA LEU A 15 2.60 -10.45 40.80
C LEU A 15 2.98 -9.19 40.04
N VAL A 16 4.22 -9.12 39.56
CA VAL A 16 4.64 -8.16 38.54
C VAL A 16 3.99 -8.62 37.23
N LEU A 17 2.81 -8.10 36.95
CA LEU A 17 2.23 -8.16 35.60
C LEU A 17 3.12 -7.30 34.71
N SER A 18 4.08 -7.93 34.04
CA SER A 18 4.76 -7.34 32.90
C SER A 18 3.69 -7.08 31.82
N ASN A 19 3.23 -5.84 31.71
CA ASN A 19 2.52 -5.38 30.54
C ASN A 19 3.47 -5.52 29.34
N HIS A 20 3.46 -6.65 28.70
CA HIS A 20 3.99 -6.76 27.36
C HIS A 20 3.03 -5.92 26.52
N ALA A 21 3.41 -4.69 26.18
CA ALA A 21 2.76 -3.95 25.13
C ALA A 21 2.73 -4.89 23.93
N LEU A 22 1.54 -5.20 23.42
CA LEU A 22 1.42 -5.98 22.19
C LEU A 22 2.24 -5.22 21.13
N ALA A 23 3.19 -5.93 20.51
CA ALA A 23 4.01 -5.36 19.47
C ALA A 23 3.10 -4.76 18.40
N ASP A 24 3.40 -3.54 17.98
CA ASP A 24 2.71 -2.95 16.85
C ASP A 24 2.96 -3.81 15.60
N ASN A 25 1.95 -3.96 14.74
CA ASN A 25 2.04 -4.73 13.52
C ASN A 25 1.87 -3.82 12.31
N TRP A 26 2.51 -4.18 11.20
CA TRP A 26 2.35 -3.52 9.90
C TRP A 26 1.85 -4.54 8.87
N PRO A 27 0.55 -4.95 8.94
CA PRO A 27 0.04 -6.14 8.27
C PRO A 27 -0.14 -6.02 6.75
N GLN A 28 -0.02 -4.82 6.20
CA GLN A 28 -0.23 -4.53 4.79
C GLN A 28 0.45 -3.24 4.36
N TRP A 29 0.51 -2.99 3.06
CA TRP A 29 0.93 -1.70 2.52
C TRP A 29 0.13 -0.56 3.15
N ARG A 30 0.84 0.48 3.62
CA ARG A 30 0.30 1.64 4.33
C ARG A 30 -0.23 1.35 5.75
N GLY A 31 0.20 0.24 6.36
CA GLY A 31 -0.01 -0.04 7.77
C GLY A 31 -1.38 -0.61 8.13
N PRO A 32 -1.67 -0.72 9.43
CA PRO A 32 -2.81 -1.50 9.93
C PRO A 32 -4.18 -0.98 9.48
N ARG A 33 -4.28 0.31 9.17
CA ARG A 33 -5.51 0.96 8.68
C ARG A 33 -5.45 1.36 7.21
N ALA A 34 -4.42 0.94 6.47
CA ALA A 34 -4.19 1.30 5.07
C ALA A 34 -4.24 2.83 4.80
N ASN A 35 -3.89 3.64 5.78
CA ASN A 35 -3.98 5.12 5.73
C ASN A 35 -2.63 5.83 5.87
N SER A 36 -1.52 5.09 5.86
CA SER A 36 -0.16 5.62 6.02
C SER A 36 0.10 6.31 7.37
N VAL A 37 -0.58 5.87 8.43
CA VAL A 37 -0.38 6.38 9.79
C VAL A 37 0.17 5.26 10.65
N ALA A 38 1.34 5.48 11.22
CA ALA A 38 1.97 4.56 12.17
C ALA A 38 1.32 4.65 13.56
N GLY A 39 1.52 3.61 14.36
CA GLY A 39 1.18 3.63 15.78
C GLY A 39 1.99 4.68 16.56
N ALA A 40 1.69 4.79 17.84
CA ALA A 40 2.46 5.65 18.73
C ALA A 40 3.88 5.08 18.91
N GLY A 41 4.89 5.95 18.90
CA GLY A 41 6.28 5.55 19.09
C GLY A 41 7.23 6.72 18.91
N ASP A 42 8.42 6.60 19.49
CA ASP A 42 9.52 7.52 19.23
C ASP A 42 10.42 6.92 18.14
N PHE A 43 10.23 7.39 16.92
CA PHE A 43 10.94 6.91 15.76
C PHE A 43 12.17 7.76 15.45
N PRO A 44 13.30 7.15 15.04
CA PRO A 44 14.49 7.88 14.64
C PRO A 44 14.20 8.90 13.54
N THR A 45 14.71 10.10 13.73
CA THR A 45 14.63 11.16 12.71
C THR A 45 15.93 11.31 11.93
N SER A 46 17.04 10.85 12.49
CA SER A 46 18.37 10.89 11.90
C SER A 46 19.04 9.53 11.98
N TRP A 47 19.68 9.13 10.91
CA TRP A 47 20.50 7.90 10.82
C TRP A 47 21.56 8.03 9.72
N SER A 48 22.60 7.19 9.84
CA SER A 48 23.67 7.06 8.83
C SER A 48 24.11 5.60 8.72
N GLY A 49 25.20 5.33 8.01
CA GLY A 49 25.74 3.99 7.91
C GLY A 49 26.13 3.36 9.25
N ASP A 50 26.43 4.19 10.27
CA ASP A 50 26.93 3.75 11.59
C ASP A 50 26.06 4.26 12.74
N GLU A 51 25.22 5.25 12.53
CA GLU A 51 24.35 5.84 13.54
C GLU A 51 22.91 5.35 13.39
N ASN A 52 22.33 4.88 14.49
CA ASN A 52 20.95 4.36 14.55
C ASN A 52 20.64 3.18 13.60
N LEU A 53 21.64 2.57 12.98
CA LEU A 53 21.49 1.37 12.16
C LEU A 53 21.54 0.13 13.06
N SER A 54 20.41 -0.56 13.21
CA SER A 54 20.37 -1.85 13.92
C SER A 54 20.97 -2.97 13.06
N TRP A 55 20.52 -3.07 11.81
CA TRP A 55 21.07 -4.02 10.85
C TRP A 55 20.74 -3.62 9.40
N LYS A 56 21.54 -4.17 8.48
CA LYS A 56 21.37 -4.09 7.04
C LYS A 56 21.62 -5.47 6.46
N ILE A 57 20.69 -5.96 5.64
CA ILE A 57 20.86 -7.23 4.92
C ILE A 57 20.71 -7.03 3.43
N LYS A 58 21.46 -7.81 2.64
CA LYS A 58 21.31 -7.87 1.20
C LYS A 58 20.19 -8.83 0.84
N LEU A 59 19.25 -8.38 0.00
CA LEU A 59 18.22 -9.25 -0.57
C LEU A 59 18.77 -9.92 -1.84
N PRO A 60 18.49 -11.23 -2.06
CA PRO A 60 19.04 -11.95 -3.22
C PRO A 60 18.53 -11.47 -4.58
N GLY A 61 17.41 -10.71 -4.59
CA GLY A 61 16.76 -10.26 -5.81
C GLY A 61 16.15 -8.87 -5.68
N LYS A 62 15.66 -8.35 -6.80
CA LYS A 62 15.01 -7.02 -6.87
C LYS A 62 13.56 -7.09 -6.43
N GLY A 63 13.11 -6.04 -5.75
CA GLY A 63 11.71 -5.85 -5.40
C GLY A 63 11.44 -4.45 -4.89
N SER A 64 10.20 -3.98 -5.09
CA SER A 64 9.72 -2.67 -4.62
C SER A 64 8.58 -2.79 -3.64
N SER A 65 8.22 -4.01 -3.23
CA SER A 65 7.17 -4.23 -2.22
C SER A 65 7.58 -3.65 -0.88
N THR A 66 6.63 -3.04 -0.18
CA THR A 66 6.80 -2.64 1.21
C THR A 66 6.88 -3.88 2.09
N PRO A 67 7.82 -3.99 3.03
CA PRO A 67 7.84 -5.07 4.01
C PRO A 67 6.54 -5.10 4.82
N VAL A 68 6.07 -6.30 5.13
CA VAL A 68 4.93 -6.53 6.02
C VAL A 68 5.46 -7.16 7.30
N ILE A 69 4.99 -6.66 8.44
CA ILE A 69 5.52 -7.05 9.75
C ILE A 69 4.37 -7.51 10.64
N TRP A 70 4.53 -8.71 11.19
CA TRP A 70 3.63 -9.24 12.20
C TRP A 70 4.43 -9.92 13.31
N GLU A 71 4.37 -9.36 14.50
CA GLU A 71 5.17 -9.80 15.64
C GLU A 71 6.65 -9.91 15.28
N ASP A 72 7.25 -11.08 15.37
CA ASP A 72 8.67 -11.36 15.02
C ASP A 72 8.87 -11.78 13.55
N ASN A 73 7.89 -11.54 12.67
CA ASN A 73 8.00 -11.95 11.28
C ASN A 73 7.99 -10.74 10.35
N ILE A 74 8.96 -10.68 9.45
CA ILE A 74 9.09 -9.68 8.38
C ILE A 74 8.95 -10.39 7.05
N PHE A 75 7.88 -10.13 6.31
CA PHE A 75 7.64 -10.72 4.99
C PHE A 75 8.06 -9.75 3.89
N VAL A 76 8.87 -10.23 2.97
CA VAL A 76 9.33 -9.48 1.79
C VAL A 76 9.22 -10.32 0.52
N THR A 77 8.96 -9.68 -0.60
CA THR A 77 8.91 -10.35 -1.91
C THR A 77 9.98 -9.80 -2.83
N TYR A 78 10.61 -10.64 -3.65
CA TYR A 78 11.59 -10.23 -4.65
C TYR A 78 11.64 -11.20 -5.83
N ASN A 79 12.28 -10.78 -6.92
CA ASN A 79 12.55 -11.62 -8.08
C ASN A 79 14.05 -11.93 -8.13
N VAL A 80 14.39 -13.20 -8.26
CA VAL A 80 15.77 -13.66 -8.45
C VAL A 80 16.03 -13.87 -9.94
N GLY A 81 16.60 -12.89 -10.60
CA GLY A 81 16.93 -12.93 -12.04
C GLY A 81 15.70 -13.22 -12.92
N PRO A 82 15.86 -13.96 -14.03
CA PRO A 82 14.73 -14.46 -14.81
C PRO A 82 14.11 -15.73 -14.21
N GLY A 83 14.48 -16.11 -12.95
CA GLY A 83 14.10 -17.38 -12.34
C GLY A 83 12.74 -17.36 -11.68
N ALA A 84 12.70 -17.04 -10.37
CA ALA A 84 11.50 -17.24 -9.56
C ALA A 84 11.00 -15.95 -8.90
N ASN A 85 9.69 -15.87 -8.69
CA ASN A 85 9.09 -15.02 -7.70
C ASN A 85 9.38 -15.62 -6.33
N THR A 86 9.89 -14.82 -5.41
CA THR A 86 10.24 -15.30 -4.07
C THR A 86 9.55 -14.49 -3.00
N VAL A 87 8.99 -15.16 -2.02
CA VAL A 87 8.60 -14.60 -0.72
C VAL A 87 9.55 -15.13 0.33
N ALA A 88 10.03 -14.27 1.20
CA ALA A 88 10.86 -14.64 2.33
C ALA A 88 10.30 -14.09 3.64
N CYS A 89 10.47 -14.86 4.70
CA CYS A 89 10.23 -14.45 6.07
C CYS A 89 11.57 -14.29 6.78
N LEU A 90 11.73 -13.17 7.44
CA LEU A 90 12.89 -12.85 8.28
C LEU A 90 12.40 -12.64 9.72
N ASP A 91 13.28 -12.84 10.68
CA ASP A 91 13.03 -12.37 12.05
C ASP A 91 13.33 -10.86 12.19
N ARG A 92 13.05 -10.29 13.37
CA ARG A 92 13.30 -8.86 13.65
C ARG A 92 14.80 -8.50 13.65
N GLN A 93 15.68 -9.47 13.70
CA GLN A 93 17.14 -9.31 13.59
C GLN A 93 17.63 -9.40 12.14
N GLY A 94 16.71 -9.60 11.20
CA GLY A 94 17.01 -9.69 9.76
C GLY A 94 17.52 -11.06 9.31
N LYS A 95 17.46 -12.08 10.17
CA LYS A 95 17.84 -13.44 9.82
C LYS A 95 16.71 -14.15 9.08
N GLU A 96 17.02 -14.79 7.95
CA GLU A 96 16.05 -15.58 7.18
C GLU A 96 15.54 -16.77 8.00
N LYS A 97 14.23 -16.85 8.20
CA LYS A 97 13.52 -17.99 8.78
C LYS A 97 13.21 -19.02 7.70
N TRP A 98 12.69 -18.55 6.58
CA TRP A 98 12.38 -19.37 5.40
C TRP A 98 12.24 -18.50 4.15
N LYS A 99 12.29 -19.13 2.98
CA LYS A 99 11.91 -18.55 1.69
C LYS A 99 11.22 -19.59 0.82
N VAL A 100 10.29 -19.13 -0.01
CA VAL A 100 9.50 -19.96 -0.93
C VAL A 100 9.50 -19.32 -2.30
N GLU A 101 9.71 -20.15 -3.32
CA GLU A 101 9.65 -19.75 -4.73
C GLU A 101 8.27 -20.08 -5.32
N LEU A 102 7.67 -19.10 -6.03
CA LEU A 102 6.33 -19.18 -6.58
C LEU A 102 6.35 -18.79 -8.06
N GLY A 103 6.13 -19.77 -8.94
CA GLY A 103 6.04 -19.52 -10.36
C GLY A 103 7.31 -18.91 -10.99
N THR A 104 7.16 -18.41 -12.20
CA THR A 104 8.26 -17.81 -12.97
C THR A 104 8.21 -16.28 -12.88
N ALA A 105 9.32 -15.66 -12.52
CA ALA A 105 9.42 -14.21 -12.42
C ALA A 105 9.26 -13.53 -13.77
N VAL A 106 8.41 -12.52 -13.82
CA VAL A 106 8.31 -11.59 -14.95
C VAL A 106 9.07 -10.31 -14.57
N PRO A 107 10.13 -9.96 -15.29
CA PRO A 107 10.94 -8.79 -14.93
C PRO A 107 10.16 -7.49 -15.02
N GLY A 108 10.57 -6.49 -14.26
CA GLY A 108 10.09 -5.13 -14.40
C GLY A 108 10.55 -4.51 -15.73
N LYS A 109 9.77 -3.58 -16.27
CA LYS A 109 10.08 -2.93 -17.54
C LYS A 109 11.22 -1.92 -17.44
N TYR A 110 11.34 -1.25 -16.32
CA TYR A 110 12.36 -0.21 -16.08
C TYR A 110 13.37 -0.65 -15.02
N GLY A 111 14.54 -0.01 -15.01
CA GLY A 111 15.66 -0.40 -14.14
C GLY A 111 15.35 -0.44 -12.64
N ILE A 112 14.40 0.39 -12.17
CA ILE A 112 13.95 0.42 -10.77
C ILE A 112 12.68 -0.42 -10.53
N ALA A 113 12.10 -1.01 -11.56
CA ALA A 113 10.91 -1.84 -11.47
C ALA A 113 11.27 -3.33 -11.36
N SER A 114 10.37 -4.11 -10.78
CA SER A 114 10.47 -5.56 -10.70
C SER A 114 9.11 -6.21 -10.90
N GLY A 115 9.06 -7.54 -11.03
CA GLY A 115 7.81 -8.29 -10.98
C GLY A 115 7.26 -8.47 -9.56
N ALA A 116 8.04 -8.08 -8.53
CA ALA A 116 7.68 -8.13 -7.11
C ALA A 116 7.43 -6.72 -6.56
N ASN A 117 6.60 -5.93 -7.24
CA ASN A 117 6.16 -4.61 -6.78
C ASN A 117 4.99 -4.69 -5.79
N PRO A 118 3.99 -5.60 -5.95
CA PRO A 118 2.92 -5.75 -4.98
C PRO A 118 3.46 -6.10 -3.60
N SER A 119 2.94 -5.44 -2.57
CA SER A 119 3.30 -5.73 -1.18
C SER A 119 2.49 -6.92 -0.67
N PRO A 120 3.06 -7.76 0.19
CA PRO A 120 2.32 -8.79 0.92
C PRO A 120 1.20 -8.19 1.76
N VAL A 121 0.28 -9.03 2.22
CA VAL A 121 -0.68 -8.70 3.28
C VAL A 121 -0.84 -9.92 4.19
N THR A 122 -1.03 -9.69 5.50
CA THR A 122 -1.23 -10.76 6.49
C THR A 122 -2.41 -10.45 7.39
N ASP A 123 -3.03 -11.51 7.90
CA ASP A 123 -4.06 -11.47 8.95
C ASP A 123 -3.57 -11.97 10.32
N GLY A 124 -2.27 -12.27 10.41
CA GLY A 124 -1.66 -12.82 11.62
C GLY A 124 -1.65 -14.35 11.68
N THR A 125 -2.28 -15.02 10.72
CA THR A 125 -2.27 -16.50 10.57
C THR A 125 -1.60 -16.88 9.26
N TYR A 126 -1.95 -16.17 8.19
CA TYR A 126 -1.45 -16.39 6.84
C TYR A 126 -0.85 -15.11 6.26
N VAL A 127 0.06 -15.29 5.31
CA VAL A 127 0.58 -14.23 4.45
C VAL A 127 0.14 -14.48 3.00
N TYR A 128 -0.38 -13.44 2.37
CA TYR A 128 -0.84 -13.48 0.99
C TYR A 128 0.07 -12.62 0.13
N VAL A 129 0.53 -13.17 -0.98
CA VAL A 129 1.47 -12.50 -1.89
C VAL A 129 0.96 -12.54 -3.32
N PHE A 130 1.26 -11.49 -4.08
CA PHE A 130 0.88 -11.39 -5.48
C PHE A 130 2.05 -10.87 -6.31
N PHE A 131 2.21 -11.39 -7.53
CA PHE A 131 3.30 -11.06 -8.43
C PHE A 131 2.80 -10.66 -9.83
N LYS A 132 3.63 -9.93 -10.57
CA LYS A 132 3.34 -9.52 -11.95
C LYS A 132 3.02 -10.68 -12.90
N SER A 133 3.58 -11.86 -12.65
CA SER A 133 3.29 -13.10 -13.38
C SER A 133 1.84 -13.58 -13.26
N GLY A 134 1.06 -13.00 -12.33
CA GLY A 134 -0.29 -13.44 -11.98
C GLY A 134 -0.33 -14.43 -10.83
N ASP A 135 0.82 -14.83 -10.29
CA ASP A 135 0.88 -15.75 -9.14
C ASP A 135 0.34 -15.06 -7.89
N LEU A 136 -0.70 -15.64 -7.31
CA LEU A 136 -1.32 -15.29 -6.05
C LEU A 136 -1.24 -16.48 -5.13
N ALA A 137 -0.64 -16.35 -3.96
CA ALA A 137 -0.48 -17.46 -3.03
C ALA A 137 -0.79 -17.05 -1.58
N CYS A 138 -1.25 -18.02 -0.82
CA CYS A 138 -1.39 -18.01 0.61
C CYS A 138 -0.36 -18.96 1.22
N LEU A 139 0.40 -18.48 2.18
CA LEU A 139 1.35 -19.28 2.95
C LEU A 139 1.05 -19.14 4.44
N ASP A 140 1.32 -20.18 5.20
CA ASP A 140 1.37 -20.08 6.66
C ASP A 140 2.68 -19.39 7.12
N PHE A 141 2.81 -19.14 8.41
CA PHE A 141 3.97 -18.46 8.96
C PHE A 141 5.24 -19.34 9.02
N ASP A 142 5.11 -20.63 8.75
CA ASP A 142 6.23 -21.56 8.59
C ASP A 142 6.70 -21.69 7.13
N GLY A 143 6.01 -21.01 6.20
CA GLY A 143 6.34 -20.97 4.77
C GLY A 143 5.67 -22.10 3.97
N THR A 144 4.74 -22.85 4.55
CA THR A 144 3.98 -23.86 3.81
C THR A 144 2.96 -23.18 2.89
N ILE A 145 2.94 -23.53 1.62
CA ILE A 145 1.92 -23.05 0.69
C ILE A 145 0.59 -23.72 1.04
N VAL A 146 -0.38 -22.92 1.47
CA VAL A 146 -1.76 -23.37 1.75
C VAL A 146 -2.53 -23.51 0.44
N TRP A 147 -2.43 -22.50 -0.41
CA TRP A 147 -2.96 -22.54 -1.77
C TRP A 147 -2.16 -21.59 -2.70
N HIS A 148 -2.20 -21.88 -4.00
CA HIS A 148 -1.57 -21.09 -5.03
C HIS A 148 -2.45 -21.06 -6.28
N GLN A 149 -2.76 -19.86 -6.76
CA GLN A 149 -3.54 -19.60 -7.96
C GLN A 149 -2.74 -18.76 -8.94
N ASN A 150 -3.03 -18.84 -10.21
CA ASN A 150 -2.51 -17.89 -11.19
C ASN A 150 -3.67 -17.16 -11.87
N VAL A 151 -3.81 -15.88 -11.54
CA VAL A 151 -4.91 -15.02 -12.01
C VAL A 151 -4.95 -14.91 -13.55
N GLN A 152 -3.78 -14.97 -14.21
CA GLN A 152 -3.71 -14.91 -15.68
C GLN A 152 -4.11 -16.23 -16.33
N GLN A 153 -3.88 -17.36 -15.66
CA GLN A 153 -4.37 -18.66 -16.14
C GLN A 153 -5.89 -18.78 -15.96
N LEU A 154 -6.41 -18.28 -14.84
CA LEU A 154 -7.85 -18.34 -14.55
C LEU A 154 -8.68 -17.42 -15.45
N PHE A 155 -8.21 -16.20 -15.73
CA PHE A 155 -9.01 -15.15 -16.37
C PHE A 155 -8.42 -14.61 -17.68
N GLY A 156 -7.53 -15.37 -18.27
CA GLY A 156 -6.79 -15.03 -19.49
C GLY A 156 -5.52 -14.25 -19.18
N LYS A 157 -4.47 -14.63 -19.90
CA LYS A 157 -3.24 -13.84 -19.93
C LYS A 157 -3.62 -12.44 -20.40
N ASP A 158 -2.98 -11.47 -19.83
CA ASP A 158 -2.83 -10.20 -20.51
C ASP A 158 -1.91 -10.48 -21.71
N THR A 159 -2.52 -11.02 -22.79
CA THR A 159 -1.82 -11.44 -24.00
C THR A 159 -1.32 -10.28 -24.82
N SER A 160 -1.61 -9.08 -24.34
CA SER A 160 -1.01 -7.95 -24.96
C SER A 160 0.45 -7.94 -24.59
N ASP A 161 1.32 -8.00 -25.56
CA ASP A 161 2.62 -7.31 -25.55
C ASP A 161 2.46 -5.85 -25.03
N THR A 162 1.31 -5.51 -24.59
CA THR A 162 0.75 -4.26 -24.11
C THR A 162 0.57 -4.19 -22.61
N ILE A 163 1.09 -5.12 -21.80
CA ILE A 163 1.56 -4.70 -20.47
C ILE A 163 2.81 -3.85 -20.76
N TRP A 164 2.53 -2.69 -21.34
CA TRP A 164 3.54 -1.66 -21.56
C TRP A 164 4.21 -1.29 -20.25
N TRP A 165 3.56 -1.59 -19.13
CA TRP A 165 3.88 -1.14 -17.80
C TRP A 165 3.87 -2.30 -16.80
N ASP A 166 4.40 -2.09 -15.62
CA ASP A 166 4.43 -3.07 -14.56
C ASP A 166 3.07 -3.21 -13.87
N LEU A 167 2.93 -4.25 -13.05
CA LEU A 167 1.81 -4.45 -12.14
C LEU A 167 2.24 -4.04 -10.73
N GLY A 168 1.49 -3.13 -10.10
CA GLY A 168 1.81 -2.61 -8.77
C GLY A 168 0.72 -2.84 -7.72
N THR A 169 -0.43 -3.35 -8.15
CA THR A 169 -1.57 -3.55 -7.26
C THR A 169 -1.30 -4.62 -6.21
N SER A 170 -1.41 -4.28 -4.93
CA SER A 170 -1.24 -5.23 -3.83
C SER A 170 -2.55 -5.94 -3.48
N PRO A 171 -2.55 -7.20 -3.03
CA PRO A 171 -3.75 -7.83 -2.48
C PRO A 171 -4.23 -7.09 -1.23
N VAL A 172 -5.53 -7.10 -0.99
CA VAL A 172 -6.14 -6.60 0.25
C VAL A 172 -7.06 -7.65 0.85
N LEU A 173 -7.19 -7.64 2.17
CA LEU A 173 -8.03 -8.59 2.88
C LEU A 173 -9.36 -7.96 3.24
N THR A 174 -10.43 -8.70 3.02
CA THR A 174 -11.72 -8.52 3.64
C THR A 174 -11.92 -9.60 4.71
N ARG A 175 -13.09 -9.70 5.31
CA ARG A 175 -13.35 -10.76 6.29
C ARG A 175 -13.20 -12.16 5.74
N ARG A 176 -13.58 -12.39 4.48
CA ARG A 176 -13.63 -13.72 3.85
C ARG A 176 -12.67 -13.89 2.69
N SER A 177 -12.22 -12.79 2.11
CA SER A 177 -11.57 -12.86 0.81
C SER A 177 -10.26 -12.12 0.76
N VAL A 178 -9.38 -12.61 -0.12
CA VAL A 178 -8.26 -11.86 -0.71
C VAL A 178 -8.79 -11.22 -1.99
N VAL A 179 -8.70 -9.90 -2.10
CA VAL A 179 -9.27 -9.17 -3.24
C VAL A 179 -8.18 -8.56 -4.10
N LEU A 180 -8.33 -8.72 -5.41
CA LEU A 180 -7.53 -8.06 -6.44
C LEU A 180 -8.41 -7.23 -7.37
N ALA A 181 -7.92 -6.06 -7.84
CA ALA A 181 -8.48 -5.41 -9.02
C ALA A 181 -7.43 -5.46 -10.14
N TYR A 182 -7.81 -6.06 -11.23
CA TYR A 182 -6.99 -6.23 -12.40
C TYR A 182 -7.48 -5.24 -13.47
N GLN A 183 -6.82 -4.09 -13.56
CA GLN A 183 -7.24 -3.01 -14.46
C GLN A 183 -6.24 -2.90 -15.60
N ARG A 184 -6.72 -3.19 -16.80
CA ARG A 184 -5.92 -3.33 -18.00
C ARG A 184 -6.15 -2.17 -18.96
N SER A 185 -5.10 -1.75 -19.65
CA SER A 185 -5.23 -0.87 -20.82
C SER A 185 -5.96 -1.58 -21.95
N ALA A 186 -6.45 -0.81 -22.91
CA ALA A 186 -7.02 -1.35 -24.14
C ALA A 186 -5.95 -2.05 -24.96
N ALA A 187 -6.03 -3.40 -25.03
CA ALA A 187 -5.07 -4.21 -25.75
C ALA A 187 -5.38 -4.30 -27.24
N LYS A 188 -4.34 -4.30 -28.09
CA LYS A 188 -4.49 -4.60 -29.51
C LYS A 188 -4.83 -6.09 -29.67
N LYS A 189 -5.99 -6.38 -30.26
CA LYS A 189 -6.39 -7.75 -30.60
C LYS A 189 -5.56 -8.27 -31.78
N GLU A 190 -5.28 -9.56 -31.78
CA GLU A 190 -4.57 -10.23 -32.90
C GLU A 190 -5.33 -9.96 -34.21
N GLY A 191 -4.57 -9.55 -35.26
CA GLY A 191 -5.14 -9.18 -36.55
C GLY A 191 -5.76 -7.77 -36.65
N ALA A 192 -5.90 -7.02 -35.55
CA ALA A 192 -6.39 -5.65 -35.61
C ALA A 192 -5.29 -4.66 -36.01
N GLU A 193 -5.61 -3.66 -36.83
CA GLU A 193 -4.63 -2.61 -37.20
C GLU A 193 -4.30 -1.69 -36.01
N LYS A 194 -5.28 -1.42 -35.15
CA LYS A 194 -5.16 -0.53 -33.98
C LYS A 194 -5.73 -1.19 -32.73
N PRO A 195 -5.23 -0.83 -31.53
CA PRO A 195 -5.87 -1.25 -30.28
C PRO A 195 -7.30 -0.68 -30.21
N PRO A 196 -8.23 -1.37 -29.49
CA PRO A 196 -9.55 -0.82 -29.23
C PRO A 196 -9.46 0.47 -28.43
N THR A 197 -10.46 1.31 -28.56
CA THR A 197 -10.50 2.60 -27.84
C THR A 197 -10.60 2.40 -26.32
N TYR A 198 -11.23 1.29 -25.87
CA TYR A 198 -11.50 1.00 -24.46
C TYR A 198 -11.08 -0.42 -24.10
N SER A 199 -10.69 -0.62 -22.83
CA SER A 199 -10.47 -1.96 -22.28
C SER A 199 -11.80 -2.67 -22.04
N ASP A 200 -11.83 -3.98 -22.36
CA ASP A 200 -12.97 -4.88 -22.16
C ASP A 200 -12.68 -6.04 -21.21
N ASN A 201 -11.54 -6.02 -20.50
CA ASN A 201 -11.07 -7.15 -19.72
C ASN A 201 -10.52 -6.72 -18.33
N SER A 202 -10.98 -5.62 -17.80
CA SER A 202 -10.72 -5.19 -16.43
C SER A 202 -11.76 -5.77 -15.47
N PHE A 203 -11.31 -6.20 -14.29
CA PHE A 203 -12.20 -6.83 -13.31
C PHE A 203 -11.71 -6.62 -11.88
N VAL A 204 -12.62 -6.84 -10.93
CA VAL A 204 -12.34 -7.06 -9.51
C VAL A 204 -12.67 -8.49 -9.19
N VAL A 205 -11.81 -9.18 -8.45
CA VAL A 205 -11.99 -10.59 -8.09
C VAL A 205 -11.66 -10.80 -6.62
N ALA A 206 -12.42 -11.65 -5.98
CA ALA A 206 -12.24 -12.08 -4.61
C ALA A 206 -12.01 -13.60 -4.57
N PHE A 207 -10.95 -13.98 -3.89
CA PHE A 207 -10.60 -15.37 -3.61
C PHE A 207 -10.89 -15.66 -2.14
N ASP A 208 -11.41 -16.84 -1.85
CA ASP A 208 -11.54 -17.31 -0.48
C ASP A 208 -10.18 -17.36 0.20
N ARG A 209 -10.11 -16.87 1.45
CA ARG A 209 -8.83 -16.76 2.16
C ARG A 209 -8.22 -18.12 2.51
N GLU A 210 -9.05 -19.13 2.78
CA GLU A 210 -8.63 -20.45 3.26
C GLU A 210 -8.38 -21.41 2.11
N SER A 211 -9.25 -21.41 1.08
CA SER A 211 -9.16 -22.37 -0.03
C SER A 211 -8.51 -21.82 -1.29
N GLY A 212 -8.52 -20.50 -1.49
CA GLY A 212 -8.08 -19.88 -2.74
C GLY A 212 -9.09 -20.00 -3.88
N ASP A 213 -10.30 -20.51 -3.62
CA ASP A 213 -11.37 -20.57 -4.61
C ASP A 213 -11.91 -19.19 -4.93
N VAL A 214 -12.41 -19.02 -6.14
CA VAL A 214 -13.02 -17.74 -6.56
C VAL A 214 -14.39 -17.58 -5.91
N ASN A 215 -14.52 -16.66 -4.95
CA ASN A 215 -15.80 -16.32 -4.35
C ASN A 215 -16.70 -15.56 -5.32
N TRP A 216 -16.12 -14.59 -6.03
CA TRP A 216 -16.80 -13.83 -7.08
C TRP A 216 -15.78 -13.08 -7.97
N LYS A 217 -16.23 -12.74 -9.18
CA LYS A 217 -15.55 -11.88 -10.13
C LYS A 217 -16.56 -10.92 -10.74
N GLN A 218 -16.22 -9.63 -10.75
CA GLN A 218 -17.02 -8.58 -11.37
C GLN A 218 -16.21 -7.85 -12.44
N ASP A 219 -16.75 -7.77 -13.65
CA ASP A 219 -16.14 -6.96 -14.69
C ASP A 219 -16.24 -5.48 -14.36
N ARG A 220 -15.15 -4.74 -14.63
CA ARG A 220 -15.03 -3.31 -14.35
C ARG A 220 -14.57 -2.55 -15.60
N ASN A 221 -15.37 -2.60 -16.64
CA ASN A 221 -15.10 -1.96 -17.94
C ASN A 221 -15.80 -0.59 -17.99
N LEU A 222 -15.08 0.47 -17.63
CA LEU A 222 -15.63 1.83 -17.44
C LEU A 222 -15.39 2.76 -18.62
N LYS A 223 -15.02 2.22 -19.78
CA LYS A 223 -14.79 2.96 -21.02
C LYS A 223 -13.75 4.09 -20.92
N ALA A 224 -12.79 3.98 -19.99
CA ALA A 224 -11.65 4.88 -19.97
C ALA A 224 -10.76 4.61 -21.19
N PRO A 225 -10.23 5.67 -21.84
CA PRO A 225 -9.48 5.52 -23.07
C PRO A 225 -8.09 4.95 -22.83
N ARG A 226 -7.63 4.04 -23.69
CA ARG A 226 -6.27 3.52 -23.78
C ARG A 226 -5.61 3.23 -22.41
N GLU A 227 -4.49 3.92 -22.11
CA GLU A 227 -3.71 3.76 -20.88
C GLU A 227 -4.50 4.25 -19.64
N SER A 228 -5.41 5.21 -19.78
CA SER A 228 -6.24 5.68 -18.66
C SER A 228 -7.15 4.58 -18.07
N ALA A 229 -7.43 3.52 -18.83
CA ALA A 229 -8.11 2.32 -18.32
C ALA A 229 -7.23 1.53 -17.34
N GLN A 230 -5.89 1.67 -17.41
CA GLN A 230 -4.96 0.93 -16.58
C GLN A 230 -4.78 1.57 -15.20
N SER A 231 -4.67 0.73 -14.18
CA SER A 231 -4.42 1.20 -12.83
C SER A 231 -3.55 0.21 -12.05
N TYR A 232 -2.64 0.76 -11.28
CA TYR A 232 -1.74 0.06 -10.34
C TYR A 232 -2.20 0.20 -8.90
N THR A 233 -3.31 0.90 -8.68
CA THR A 233 -3.77 1.26 -7.34
C THR A 233 -4.10 0.04 -6.49
N THR A 234 -3.79 0.13 -5.22
CA THR A 234 -4.26 -0.80 -4.20
C THR A 234 -5.62 -0.31 -3.69
N ARG A 235 -6.58 -1.25 -3.58
CA ARG A 235 -7.95 -0.97 -3.13
C ARG A 235 -7.98 -0.57 -1.67
N LEU A 236 -9.05 0.12 -1.30
CA LEU A 236 -9.40 0.36 0.09
C LEU A 236 -10.51 -0.62 0.50
N VAL A 237 -10.42 -1.12 1.72
CA VAL A 237 -11.51 -1.86 2.34
C VAL A 237 -12.08 -0.96 3.43
N ILE A 238 -13.30 -0.48 3.22
CA ILE A 238 -13.98 0.44 4.13
C ILE A 238 -15.12 -0.30 4.83
N GLY A 239 -15.01 -0.45 6.16
CA GLY A 239 -16.07 -0.99 6.98
C GLY A 239 -17.10 0.07 7.32
N HIS A 240 -18.39 -0.26 7.24
CA HIS A 240 -19.44 0.63 7.73
C HIS A 240 -19.71 0.31 9.21
N CYS A 241 -19.57 1.30 10.10
CA CYS A 241 -19.70 1.11 11.55
C CYS A 241 -21.05 0.52 12.00
N LYS A 242 -22.10 0.70 11.21
CA LYS A 242 -23.48 0.26 11.51
C LYS A 242 -23.96 -0.94 10.70
N SER A 243 -23.27 -1.28 9.61
CA SER A 243 -23.57 -2.46 8.81
C SER A 243 -22.40 -3.44 8.86
N ARG A 244 -22.69 -4.73 8.82
CA ARG A 244 -21.65 -5.77 8.69
C ARG A 244 -21.03 -5.82 7.30
N ILE A 245 -21.38 -4.89 6.42
CA ILE A 245 -20.95 -4.83 5.03
C ILE A 245 -19.64 -4.03 4.96
N GLN A 246 -18.64 -4.64 4.36
CA GLN A 246 -17.43 -3.94 3.94
C GLN A 246 -17.59 -3.54 2.46
N ALA A 247 -17.14 -2.34 2.12
CA ALA A 247 -17.07 -1.89 0.75
C ALA A 247 -15.62 -1.92 0.25
N ILE A 248 -15.43 -2.46 -0.94
CA ILE A 248 -14.15 -2.48 -1.65
C ILE A 248 -14.15 -1.28 -2.59
N VAL A 249 -13.30 -0.29 -2.31
CA VAL A 249 -13.18 0.93 -3.12
C VAL A 249 -12.02 0.81 -4.09
N VAL A 250 -12.30 1.05 -5.37
CA VAL A 250 -11.33 0.92 -6.47
C VAL A 250 -11.20 2.26 -7.19
N LEU A 251 -9.98 2.79 -7.25
CA LEU A 251 -9.62 3.94 -8.08
C LEU A 251 -8.99 3.48 -9.38
N GLY A 252 -9.37 4.07 -10.49
CA GLY A 252 -8.78 3.86 -11.81
C GLY A 252 -9.84 3.83 -12.91
N ALA A 253 -9.39 3.84 -14.15
CA ALA A 253 -10.27 3.94 -15.30
C ALA A 253 -11.24 5.14 -15.18
N ASP A 254 -10.71 6.32 -14.84
CA ASP A 254 -11.40 7.60 -14.72
C ASP A 254 -12.47 7.68 -13.60
N HIS A 255 -12.55 6.65 -12.76
CA HIS A 255 -13.59 6.52 -11.73
C HIS A 255 -13.05 6.05 -10.37
N VAL A 256 -13.82 6.40 -9.34
CA VAL A 256 -13.83 5.68 -8.07
C VAL A 256 -15.11 4.87 -8.01
N THR A 257 -15.00 3.56 -7.76
CA THR A 257 -16.15 2.67 -7.60
C THR A 257 -16.09 1.97 -6.25
N ALA A 258 -17.24 1.68 -5.65
CA ALA A 258 -17.34 0.86 -4.46
C ALA A 258 -18.13 -0.39 -4.76
N HIS A 259 -17.66 -1.52 -4.24
CA HIS A 259 -18.24 -2.84 -4.48
C HIS A 259 -18.56 -3.51 -3.15
N ASP A 260 -19.65 -4.27 -3.10
CA ASP A 260 -19.99 -5.10 -1.96
C ASP A 260 -18.97 -6.23 -1.79
N GLU A 261 -18.49 -6.46 -0.57
CA GLU A 261 -17.54 -7.54 -0.28
C GLU A 261 -18.13 -8.92 -0.60
N SER A 262 -19.42 -9.10 -0.40
CA SER A 262 -20.07 -10.42 -0.44
C SER A 262 -20.24 -10.99 -1.84
N ASP A 263 -20.48 -10.14 -2.83
CA ASP A 263 -20.81 -10.57 -4.22
C ASP A 263 -20.14 -9.70 -5.30
N GLY A 264 -19.37 -8.68 -4.90
CA GLY A 264 -18.65 -7.77 -5.78
C GLY A 264 -19.52 -6.77 -6.54
N LYS A 265 -20.84 -6.76 -6.32
CA LYS A 265 -21.73 -5.80 -7.01
C LYS A 265 -21.32 -4.38 -6.72
N GLU A 266 -21.37 -3.56 -7.77
CA GLU A 266 -21.09 -2.14 -7.62
C GLU A 266 -22.21 -1.47 -6.80
N LEU A 267 -21.81 -0.87 -5.68
CA LEU A 267 -22.72 -0.14 -4.79
C LEU A 267 -22.92 1.29 -5.30
N TRP A 268 -21.82 1.93 -5.67
CA TRP A 268 -21.83 3.29 -6.24
C TRP A 268 -20.58 3.55 -7.07
N ARG A 269 -20.67 4.57 -7.94
CA ARG A 269 -19.53 5.10 -8.70
C ARG A 269 -19.51 6.61 -8.67
N PHE A 270 -18.29 7.16 -8.76
CA PHE A 270 -18.01 8.56 -9.02
C PHE A 270 -17.10 8.63 -10.25
N GLY A 271 -17.55 9.32 -11.28
CA GLY A 271 -16.81 9.55 -12.53
C GLY A 271 -16.17 10.94 -12.60
N THR A 272 -15.96 11.42 -13.85
CA THR A 272 -15.44 12.76 -14.17
C THR A 272 -14.04 13.10 -13.63
N LEU A 273 -13.25 12.11 -13.24
CA LEU A 273 -11.85 12.35 -12.91
C LEU A 273 -11.00 12.71 -14.15
N ASN A 274 -11.50 12.38 -15.34
CA ASN A 274 -10.90 12.67 -16.64
C ASN A 274 -11.92 13.31 -17.59
N PRO A 275 -12.29 14.56 -17.37
CA PRO A 275 -13.36 15.21 -18.14
C PRO A 275 -13.01 15.42 -19.62
N ASN A 276 -11.74 15.46 -19.96
CA ASN A 276 -11.24 15.66 -21.33
C ASN A 276 -10.93 14.35 -22.07
N HIS A 277 -11.18 13.18 -21.44
CA HIS A 277 -10.87 11.87 -22.01
C HIS A 277 -9.40 11.71 -22.43
N GLU A 278 -8.49 12.20 -21.60
CA GLU A 278 -7.04 12.05 -21.80
C GLU A 278 -6.65 10.59 -21.86
N GLU A 279 -5.90 10.19 -22.87
CA GLU A 279 -5.60 8.79 -23.16
C GLU A 279 -4.50 8.17 -22.26
N TYR A 280 -3.70 9.00 -21.60
CA TYR A 280 -2.48 8.58 -20.90
C TYR A 280 -2.50 8.85 -19.39
N TRP A 281 -3.66 8.99 -18.79
CA TRP A 281 -3.84 9.28 -17.36
C TRP A 281 -4.08 8.02 -16.52
N ARG A 282 -3.21 7.02 -16.68
CA ARG A 282 -3.24 5.85 -15.81
C ARG A 282 -3.10 6.24 -14.34
N SER A 283 -3.69 5.45 -13.45
CA SER A 283 -3.61 5.68 -12.01
C SER A 283 -2.52 4.83 -11.40
N ILE A 284 -1.56 5.46 -10.68
CA ILE A 284 -0.53 4.76 -9.90
C ILE A 284 -0.75 5.04 -8.41
N ALA A 285 -0.82 6.33 -8.01
CA ALA A 285 -1.17 6.72 -6.66
C ALA A 285 -2.56 6.20 -6.31
N SER A 286 -2.68 5.53 -5.16
CA SER A 286 -3.94 4.98 -4.68
C SER A 286 -4.77 6.05 -3.99
N ALA A 287 -6.06 5.81 -3.83
CA ALA A 287 -6.90 6.63 -2.97
C ALA A 287 -6.52 6.44 -1.50
N THR A 288 -6.81 7.44 -0.68
CA THR A 288 -6.86 7.33 0.77
C THR A 288 -8.24 7.74 1.28
N PHE A 289 -8.53 7.53 2.55
CA PHE A 289 -9.85 7.80 3.10
C PHE A 289 -9.80 8.20 4.56
N ASN A 290 -10.87 8.84 4.99
CA ASN A 290 -11.22 8.99 6.39
C ASN A 290 -12.66 8.49 6.63
N LYS A 291 -13.23 8.82 7.76
CA LYS A 291 -14.60 8.43 8.14
C LYS A 291 -15.66 8.84 7.10
N ASP A 292 -15.50 9.99 6.45
CA ASP A 292 -16.56 10.62 5.65
C ASP A 292 -16.21 10.73 4.16
N TYR A 293 -14.91 10.75 3.81
CA TYR A 293 -14.43 11.06 2.46
C TYR A 293 -13.40 10.07 1.95
N ILE A 294 -13.38 9.91 0.62
CA ILE A 294 -12.31 9.28 -0.16
C ILE A 294 -11.56 10.40 -0.87
N PHE A 295 -10.25 10.35 -0.81
CA PHE A 295 -9.35 11.29 -1.48
C PHE A 295 -8.65 10.57 -2.63
N ALA A 296 -9.00 10.93 -3.85
CA ALA A 296 -8.54 10.31 -5.08
C ALA A 296 -7.53 11.21 -5.81
N PRO A 297 -6.21 10.88 -5.77
CA PRO A 297 -5.24 11.52 -6.64
C PRO A 297 -5.47 11.06 -8.08
N TYR A 298 -5.42 11.97 -9.04
CA TYR A 298 -5.67 11.65 -10.45
C TYR A 298 -4.86 12.54 -11.40
N ALA A 299 -5.07 12.36 -12.69
CA ALA A 299 -4.45 13.18 -13.74
C ALA A 299 -2.90 13.22 -13.65
N ARG A 300 -2.26 12.07 -13.31
CA ARG A 300 -0.81 11.96 -13.11
C ARG A 300 -0.25 12.96 -12.09
N GLY A 301 -0.98 13.16 -11.01
CA GLY A 301 -0.65 14.12 -9.96
C GLY A 301 -1.24 15.52 -10.19
N GLY A 302 -1.97 15.71 -11.29
CA GLY A 302 -2.59 17.01 -11.63
C GLY A 302 -3.77 17.37 -10.73
N SER A 303 -4.43 16.41 -10.07
CA SER A 303 -5.57 16.71 -9.21
C SER A 303 -5.64 15.82 -7.97
N LEU A 304 -6.27 16.32 -6.92
CA LEU A 304 -6.74 15.58 -5.75
C LEU A 304 -8.23 15.88 -5.55
N THR A 305 -9.05 14.85 -5.62
CA THR A 305 -10.50 14.96 -5.51
C THR A 305 -10.98 14.35 -4.20
N ALA A 306 -11.72 15.11 -3.40
CA ALA A 306 -12.43 14.60 -2.22
C ALA A 306 -13.87 14.24 -2.59
N ILE A 307 -14.25 13.00 -2.26
CA ILE A 307 -15.55 12.42 -2.59
C ILE A 307 -16.21 11.93 -1.30
N LYS A 308 -17.40 12.40 -1.02
CA LYS A 308 -18.17 11.90 0.13
C LYS A 308 -18.68 10.50 -0.18
N HIS A 309 -18.24 9.49 0.62
CA HIS A 309 -18.64 8.11 0.41
C HIS A 309 -19.96 7.73 1.10
N GLY A 310 -20.46 6.51 0.90
CA GLY A 310 -21.63 5.98 1.58
C GLY A 310 -22.97 6.32 0.90
N SER A 311 -23.07 6.02 -0.38
CA SER A 311 -24.28 6.22 -1.19
C SER A 311 -24.56 5.01 -2.09
N SER A 312 -25.45 5.13 -3.05
CA SER A 312 -25.76 4.11 -4.05
C SER A 312 -25.90 4.71 -5.44
N GLY A 313 -25.58 3.93 -6.48
CA GLY A 313 -25.70 4.33 -7.89
C GLY A 313 -24.64 5.32 -8.34
N ASP A 314 -24.90 6.06 -9.40
CA ASP A 314 -23.99 7.10 -9.88
C ASP A 314 -24.09 8.36 -9.00
N VAL A 315 -22.99 8.68 -8.34
CA VAL A 315 -22.92 9.79 -7.40
C VAL A 315 -22.08 10.96 -7.90
N THR A 316 -21.69 10.95 -9.17
CA THR A 316 -20.80 11.94 -9.78
C THR A 316 -21.27 13.38 -9.57
N GLY A 317 -22.56 13.65 -9.76
CA GLY A 317 -23.11 15.00 -9.62
C GLY A 317 -23.46 15.44 -8.19
N SER A 318 -23.33 14.55 -7.17
CA SER A 318 -23.89 14.79 -5.85
C SER A 318 -22.91 14.59 -4.68
N ARG A 319 -21.77 13.99 -4.93
CA ARG A 319 -20.82 13.59 -3.85
C ARG A 319 -19.45 14.22 -3.96
N LEU A 320 -19.23 15.07 -4.94
CA LEU A 320 -18.03 15.91 -4.99
C LEU A 320 -18.03 16.85 -3.77
N HIS A 321 -16.92 16.84 -3.04
CA HIS A 321 -16.71 17.76 -1.91
C HIS A 321 -15.83 18.92 -2.36
N TRP A 322 -14.62 18.63 -2.82
CA TRP A 322 -13.71 19.61 -3.44
C TRP A 322 -12.74 18.93 -4.41
N VAL A 323 -12.15 19.73 -5.29
CA VAL A 323 -11.03 19.36 -6.15
C VAL A 323 -9.94 20.41 -5.99
N ILE A 324 -8.70 19.96 -5.83
CA ILE A 324 -7.52 20.84 -5.78
C ILE A 324 -6.53 20.36 -6.82
N GLU A 325 -6.04 21.30 -7.61
CA GLU A 325 -5.09 21.02 -8.68
C GLU A 325 -3.64 21.14 -8.21
N ASN A 326 -2.75 20.35 -8.83
CA ASN A 326 -1.29 20.41 -8.68
C ASN A 326 -0.77 20.17 -7.24
N VAL A 327 -1.50 19.40 -6.43
CA VAL A 327 -1.12 19.06 -5.06
C VAL A 327 -0.82 17.58 -4.85
N SER A 328 -0.96 16.74 -5.89
CA SER A 328 -0.76 15.28 -5.79
C SER A 328 0.47 14.82 -6.57
N SER A 329 0.81 13.55 -6.39
CA SER A 329 1.85 12.82 -7.13
C SER A 329 1.22 11.85 -8.14
N ASP A 330 1.95 11.54 -9.20
CA ASP A 330 1.63 10.40 -10.09
C ASP A 330 1.72 9.06 -9.33
N CYS A 331 2.64 8.94 -8.35
CA CYS A 331 2.94 7.67 -7.69
C CYS A 331 2.61 7.64 -6.18
N ALA A 332 2.94 8.71 -5.45
CA ALA A 332 2.81 8.73 -4.00
C ALA A 332 1.35 8.90 -3.56
N THR A 333 0.87 8.02 -2.70
CA THR A 333 -0.49 8.07 -2.16
C THR A 333 -0.55 9.03 -0.96
N PRO A 334 -1.53 9.93 -0.89
CA PRO A 334 -1.66 10.89 0.21
C PRO A 334 -2.03 10.22 1.54
N ILE A 335 -1.86 10.95 2.64
CA ILE A 335 -2.24 10.55 4.00
C ILE A 335 -3.50 11.33 4.38
N ALA A 336 -4.47 10.67 5.02
CA ALA A 336 -5.62 11.33 5.65
C ALA A 336 -5.61 11.05 7.16
N SER A 337 -5.43 12.09 7.98
CA SER A 337 -5.35 11.97 9.44
C SER A 337 -5.66 13.29 10.12
N GLY A 338 -6.31 13.26 11.28
CA GLY A 338 -6.47 14.42 12.16
C GLY A 338 -7.20 15.63 11.53
N GLY A 339 -8.15 15.39 10.62
CA GLY A 339 -8.85 16.46 9.90
C GLY A 339 -8.06 17.07 8.73
N LYS A 340 -6.88 16.50 8.41
CA LYS A 340 -6.00 16.97 7.33
C LYS A 340 -5.74 15.87 6.29
N VAL A 341 -5.51 16.31 5.04
CA VAL A 341 -4.86 15.50 4.01
C VAL A 341 -3.46 16.04 3.78
N TYR A 342 -2.46 15.17 3.94
CA TYR A 342 -1.10 15.47 3.53
C TYR A 342 -0.86 14.85 2.17
N SER A 343 -0.66 15.67 1.19
CA SER A 343 -0.42 15.28 -0.20
C SER A 343 0.89 15.88 -0.70
N GLY A 344 1.58 15.17 -1.57
CA GLY A 344 2.83 15.65 -2.09
C GLY A 344 2.94 15.46 -3.59
N THR A 345 3.69 16.36 -4.26
CA THR A 345 3.96 16.24 -5.70
C THR A 345 5.19 15.40 -5.96
N ASP A 346 5.34 14.88 -7.17
CA ASP A 346 6.53 14.16 -7.63
C ASP A 346 7.84 14.94 -7.44
N ARG A 347 7.76 16.26 -7.37
CA ARG A 347 8.90 17.15 -7.21
C ARG A 347 9.22 17.55 -5.77
N GLY A 348 8.43 17.04 -4.80
CA GLY A 348 8.70 17.23 -3.37
C GLY A 348 8.02 18.45 -2.75
N MET A 349 6.97 19.00 -3.35
CA MET A 349 6.08 19.91 -2.63
C MET A 349 5.17 19.10 -1.74
N LEU A 350 5.26 19.22 -0.43
CA LEU A 350 4.36 18.62 0.55
C LEU A 350 3.34 19.66 0.99
N THR A 351 2.06 19.32 0.94
CA THR A 351 0.92 20.19 1.19
C THR A 351 0.03 19.62 2.28
N SER A 352 -0.36 20.43 3.26
CA SER A 352 -1.45 20.14 4.20
C SER A 352 -2.72 20.82 3.75
N ILE A 353 -3.80 20.05 3.72
CA ILE A 353 -5.11 20.49 3.23
C ILE A 353 -6.14 20.20 4.32
N ASP A 354 -6.95 21.18 4.67
CA ASP A 354 -8.09 20.99 5.57
C ASP A 354 -9.16 20.14 4.87
N ILE A 355 -9.57 19.06 5.51
CA ILE A 355 -10.55 18.12 4.91
C ILE A 355 -11.91 18.76 4.76
N ALA A 356 -12.34 19.59 5.70
CA ALA A 356 -13.68 20.15 5.72
C ALA A 356 -13.87 21.23 4.66
N THR A 357 -12.84 22.03 4.40
CA THR A 357 -12.94 23.19 3.49
C THR A 357 -12.26 22.97 2.14
N GLY A 358 -11.23 22.12 2.08
CA GLY A 358 -10.33 22.02 0.92
C GLY A 358 -9.27 23.13 0.87
N GLU A 359 -9.19 23.98 1.88
CA GLU A 359 -8.19 25.02 1.95
C GLU A 359 -6.79 24.46 2.25
N ILE A 360 -5.79 25.05 1.62
CA ILE A 360 -4.39 24.71 1.90
C ILE A 360 -3.95 25.44 3.16
N ASP A 361 -3.61 24.67 4.21
CA ASP A 361 -3.08 25.26 5.44
C ASP A 361 -1.64 25.76 5.24
N TRP A 362 -0.83 24.91 4.61
CA TRP A 362 0.58 25.21 4.32
C TRP A 362 1.13 24.33 3.21
N GLN A 363 2.24 24.79 2.65
CA GLN A 363 3.07 24.04 1.71
C GLN A 363 4.55 24.17 2.12
N ILE A 364 5.30 23.07 1.99
CA ILE A 364 6.74 23.08 2.19
C ILE A 364 7.42 22.37 1.02
N GLU A 365 8.39 23.06 0.41
CA GLU A 365 9.19 22.49 -0.65
C GLU A 365 10.37 21.74 -0.05
N LEU A 366 10.48 20.43 -0.32
CA LEU A 366 11.65 19.64 -0.01
C LEU A 366 12.76 19.94 -1.01
N GLU A 367 13.91 19.29 -0.86
CA GLU A 367 15.05 19.51 -1.75
C GLU A 367 14.71 19.24 -3.22
N LYS A 368 14.97 20.21 -4.08
CA LYS A 368 14.85 20.05 -5.54
C LYS A 368 15.86 19.03 -6.07
N SER A 369 15.39 18.11 -6.87
CA SER A 369 16.21 17.07 -7.49
C SER A 369 15.66 16.73 -8.86
N GLY A 370 16.50 16.17 -9.74
CA GLY A 370 16.05 15.48 -10.95
C GLY A 370 15.36 14.14 -10.67
N LYS A 371 15.37 13.68 -9.41
CA LYS A 371 14.74 12.45 -8.94
C LYS A 371 13.37 12.73 -8.34
N ARG A 372 12.47 11.74 -8.40
CA ARG A 372 11.07 11.91 -8.02
C ARG A 372 10.74 11.25 -6.69
N TYR A 373 9.76 11.80 -6.00
CA TYR A 373 9.20 11.22 -4.76
C TYR A 373 8.12 10.19 -5.13
N LYS A 374 8.54 8.92 -5.25
CA LYS A 374 7.66 7.81 -5.71
C LYS A 374 7.08 6.98 -4.58
N SER A 375 7.78 6.88 -3.44
CA SER A 375 7.23 6.19 -2.27
C SER A 375 6.06 6.98 -1.68
N SER A 376 5.14 6.30 -1.02
CA SER A 376 4.10 7.01 -0.26
C SER A 376 4.66 7.50 1.07
N PRO A 377 4.30 8.72 1.52
CA PRO A 377 4.70 9.22 2.82
C PRO A 377 4.00 8.47 3.96
N ILE A 378 4.63 8.43 5.13
CA ILE A 378 4.08 7.87 6.37
C ILE A 378 4.09 8.92 7.46
N LEU A 379 2.97 9.07 8.15
CA LEU A 379 2.82 9.92 9.34
C LEU A 379 3.02 9.09 10.61
N ALA A 380 3.93 9.53 11.47
CA ALA A 380 4.13 8.99 12.82
C ALA A 380 4.14 10.15 13.83
N GLY A 381 3.12 10.20 14.68
CA GLY A 381 2.93 11.35 15.57
C GLY A 381 2.76 12.65 14.77
N ASP A 382 3.70 13.58 14.97
CA ASP A 382 3.77 14.86 14.27
C ASP A 382 4.81 14.91 13.14
N ARG A 383 5.30 13.74 12.68
CA ARG A 383 6.37 13.64 11.68
C ARG A 383 5.97 12.85 10.47
N ILE A 384 6.26 13.36 9.27
CA ILE A 384 6.10 12.65 8.00
C ILE A 384 7.48 12.20 7.52
N TYR A 385 7.59 10.91 7.21
CA TYR A 385 8.74 10.26 6.59
C TYR A 385 8.44 10.03 5.11
N TRP A 386 9.21 10.65 4.22
CA TRP A 386 8.94 10.57 2.79
C TRP A 386 10.23 10.33 1.99
N ALA A 387 10.29 9.20 1.29
CA ALA A 387 11.46 8.80 0.52
C ALA A 387 11.37 9.26 -0.93
N ARG A 388 12.51 9.70 -1.48
CA ARG A 388 12.73 9.98 -2.88
C ARG A 388 13.39 8.77 -3.57
N GLU A 389 13.18 8.60 -4.87
CA GLU A 389 13.62 7.40 -5.61
C GLU A 389 15.13 7.13 -5.63
N ASP A 390 15.96 8.10 -5.28
CA ASP A 390 17.42 7.93 -5.12
C ASP A 390 17.84 7.46 -3.72
N GLY A 391 16.87 7.28 -2.81
CA GLY A 391 17.12 6.83 -1.45
C GLY A 391 17.29 7.95 -0.42
N ALA A 392 17.08 9.22 -0.80
CA ALA A 392 16.99 10.30 0.15
C ALA A 392 15.64 10.23 0.89
N ILE A 393 15.66 10.25 2.22
CA ILE A 393 14.47 10.24 3.06
C ILE A 393 14.41 11.52 3.87
N PHE A 394 13.33 12.25 3.70
CA PHE A 394 13.06 13.48 4.42
C PHE A 394 12.13 13.21 5.60
N VAL A 395 12.48 13.78 6.75
CA VAL A 395 11.60 13.80 7.92
C VAL A 395 11.10 15.23 8.10
N VAL A 396 9.79 15.39 8.03
CA VAL A 396 9.13 16.71 8.13
C VAL A 396 8.24 16.71 9.36
N GLN A 397 8.49 17.62 10.26
CA GLN A 397 7.57 17.90 11.37
C GLN A 397 6.38 18.68 10.82
N VAL A 398 5.17 18.19 11.09
CA VAL A 398 3.92 18.85 10.70
C VAL A 398 3.36 19.65 11.87
N GLY A 399 2.51 20.65 11.57
CA GLY A 399 1.94 21.55 12.55
C GLY A 399 1.46 22.81 11.84
N THR A 400 1.32 23.91 12.53
CA THR A 400 0.99 25.21 11.92
C THR A 400 2.16 25.78 11.10
N GLU A 401 3.39 25.46 11.50
CA GLU A 401 4.62 25.84 10.81
C GLU A 401 5.42 24.56 10.51
N PRO A 402 5.34 24.01 9.30
CA PRO A 402 6.04 22.77 8.94
C PRO A 402 7.56 23.00 8.88
N LYS A 403 8.34 21.98 9.27
CA LYS A 403 9.79 22.07 9.29
C LYS A 403 10.42 20.78 8.81
N ILE A 404 11.41 20.87 7.91
CA ILE A 404 12.29 19.75 7.58
C ILE A 404 13.21 19.51 8.78
N VAL A 405 13.05 18.36 9.44
CA VAL A 405 13.85 17.97 10.61
C VAL A 405 15.18 17.39 10.17
N SER A 406 15.16 16.55 9.14
CA SER A 406 16.37 15.88 8.65
C SER A 406 16.21 15.42 7.21
N LYS A 407 17.35 15.15 6.58
CA LYS A 407 17.51 14.41 5.34
C LYS A 407 18.49 13.27 5.60
N ASN A 408 18.09 12.05 5.28
CA ASN A 408 18.88 10.84 5.47
C ASN A 408 19.10 10.16 4.11
N GLU A 409 20.32 9.69 3.85
CA GLU A 409 20.70 9.12 2.55
C GLU A 409 20.93 7.61 2.67
N MET A 410 20.22 6.81 1.88
CA MET A 410 20.43 5.35 1.86
C MET A 410 21.52 4.92 0.87
N GLY A 411 21.93 5.80 -0.06
CA GLY A 411 22.94 5.51 -1.08
C GLY A 411 22.50 4.51 -2.15
N GLU A 412 21.21 4.15 -2.18
CA GLU A 412 20.63 3.19 -3.12
C GLU A 412 19.19 3.56 -3.44
N ALA A 413 18.75 3.29 -4.67
CA ALA A 413 17.39 3.60 -5.10
C ALA A 413 16.31 2.92 -4.24
N MET A 414 15.27 3.68 -3.90
CA MET A 414 14.17 3.26 -3.05
C MET A 414 12.83 3.76 -3.58
N VAL A 415 11.88 2.87 -3.78
CA VAL A 415 10.50 3.21 -4.14
C VAL A 415 9.47 2.59 -3.18
N ALA A 416 9.89 1.63 -2.37
CA ALA A 416 9.07 1.07 -1.31
C ALA A 416 8.71 2.14 -0.27
N THR A 417 7.52 2.03 0.30
CA THR A 417 7.07 2.89 1.38
C THR A 417 7.82 2.54 2.68
N PRO A 418 8.30 3.50 3.47
CA PRO A 418 8.84 3.23 4.80
C PRO A 418 7.84 2.51 5.70
N VAL A 419 8.32 1.66 6.61
CA VAL A 419 7.52 0.99 7.64
C VAL A 419 8.00 1.43 9.01
N LEU A 420 7.07 1.83 9.87
CA LEU A 420 7.36 2.34 11.21
C LEU A 420 6.59 1.51 12.23
N VAL A 421 7.32 0.74 13.03
CA VAL A 421 6.79 -0.24 13.99
C VAL A 421 7.68 -0.28 15.22
N ASP A 422 7.11 -0.24 16.43
CA ASP A 422 7.82 -0.40 17.70
C ASP A 422 9.06 0.50 17.86
N GLY A 423 8.97 1.75 17.40
CA GLY A 423 10.10 2.69 17.44
C GLY A 423 11.19 2.44 16.40
N GLN A 424 11.02 1.47 15.52
CA GLN A 424 11.96 1.11 14.45
C GLN A 424 11.42 1.51 13.07
N LEU A 425 12.33 1.87 12.16
CA LEU A 425 12.06 2.04 10.74
C LEU A 425 12.59 0.85 9.96
N PHE A 426 11.75 0.26 9.13
CA PHE A 426 12.18 -0.73 8.14
C PHE A 426 12.15 -0.09 6.76
N LEU A 427 13.31 0.00 6.14
CA LEU A 427 13.52 0.68 4.89
C LEU A 427 14.00 -0.31 3.85
N ARG A 428 13.28 -0.40 2.73
CA ARG A 428 13.63 -1.28 1.64
C ARG A 428 14.11 -0.50 0.43
N THR A 429 15.37 -0.69 0.08
CA THR A 429 15.95 -0.28 -1.21
C THR A 429 15.78 -1.41 -2.24
N LEU A 430 16.27 -1.22 -3.46
CA LEU A 430 16.14 -2.26 -4.50
C LEU A 430 16.87 -3.56 -4.15
N GLY A 431 17.99 -3.49 -3.43
CA GLY A 431 18.83 -4.66 -3.13
C GLY A 431 19.01 -4.93 -1.64
N HIS A 432 18.49 -4.10 -0.74
CA HIS A 432 18.71 -4.27 0.70
C HIS A 432 17.44 -4.00 1.52
N LEU A 433 17.40 -4.58 2.70
CA LEU A 433 16.48 -4.24 3.77
C LEU A 433 17.28 -3.72 4.97
N TYR A 434 16.79 -2.66 5.57
CA TYR A 434 17.41 -1.99 6.72
C TYR A 434 16.44 -1.96 7.88
N CYS A 435 16.95 -2.11 9.10
CA CYS A 435 16.27 -1.74 10.34
C CYS A 435 17.03 -0.57 10.97
N ILE A 436 16.34 0.53 11.19
CA ILE A 436 16.84 1.75 11.81
C ILE A 436 16.16 1.91 13.16
N GLY A 437 16.92 2.27 14.19
CA GLY A 437 16.44 2.37 15.57
C GLY A 437 16.90 1.20 16.44
N LYS A 438 16.57 1.24 17.72
CA LYS A 438 16.97 0.22 18.71
C LYS A 438 15.88 -0.79 18.95
#